data_a63e0bfd5a28f3a5317932f545221f28
#
_entry.id   a63e0bfd5a28f3a5317932f545221f28
#
_cell.length_a   1.000
_cell.length_b   1.000
_cell.length_c   1.000
_cell.angle_alpha   90.00
_cell.angle_beta   90.00
_cell.angle_gamma   90.00
#
_symmetry.space_group_name_H-M   'P 1'
#
loop_
_entity.id
_entity.type
_entity.pdbx_description
1 polymer ?
#
loop_
_entity_poly.entity_id
_entity_poly.type
_entity_poly.pdbx_seq_one_letter_code
_entity_poly.pdbx_strand_id
1 'polypeptide(L)'
;MSRRRIHRGTGFAAVLTTLGLLVPMGATAAPAKPGVTTGPAANIGQNSATLTGGVNPNERETTYFFEYGTTRSYGVRVPEPPASVGAGNSRRAVAAGIGGLAPATTYHYRLVASNARGETRGADRTFRTQRQPLGLTLAASPNPVGPGGRTVIFGTLSGTGNGGRQIVLQSNPFPYTQGFQNASDVHLTNGDGSFSFPILSVALNTQYRVVLPNVPTVQSPIVSVGVAPVVGVKAKRVRRTARGAIYRFSGRVTPAHDGTQIAIQRLRDGAWVTISGTIAKHRSSKASRYRKSVRLRRGGTFRVFAGTNDGDHVESVSRSVKLRVR
;
A
#
# COMPACT_ATOMS: atom_id res chain seq x y z
N MET A 1 -18.70 116.87 -14.83
CA MET A 1 -19.77 117.46 -15.70
C MET A 1 -20.75 116.38 -16.04
N SER A 2 -21.85 116.63 -15.51
CA SER A 2 -23.24 116.74 -16.06
C SER A 2 -23.90 115.43 -16.46
N ARG A 3 -24.87 115.02 -15.65
CA ARG A 3 -26.33 115.08 -15.88
C ARG A 3 -26.85 113.97 -16.80
N ARG A 4 -27.94 113.22 -16.63
CA ARG A 4 -29.26 113.36 -15.91
C ARG A 4 -29.97 112.04 -16.13
N ARG A 5 -30.65 111.54 -15.11
CA ARG A 5 -32.06 111.32 -14.96
C ARG A 5 -32.89 110.83 -16.21
N ILE A 6 -33.75 109.83 -16.12
CA ILE A 6 -35.15 109.90 -15.65
C ILE A 6 -35.79 108.47 -15.78
N HIS A 7 -36.42 108.10 -14.72
CA HIS A 7 -37.70 107.52 -14.38
C HIS A 7 -38.51 106.46 -15.23
N ARG A 8 -39.08 105.53 -14.48
CA ARG A 8 -40.42 104.89 -14.50
C ARG A 8 -40.50 103.69 -15.49
N GLY A 9 -41.08 102.63 -15.09
CA GLY A 9 -42.23 102.30 -14.26
C GLY A 9 -42.46 100.84 -14.07
N THR A 10 -43.22 100.54 -13.16
CA THR A 10 -43.84 99.38 -12.55
C THR A 10 -44.28 98.25 -13.47
N GLY A 11 -44.10 97.01 -13.01
CA GLY A 11 -44.87 95.85 -13.46
C GLY A 11 -44.48 94.59 -12.70
N PHE A 12 -45.28 94.34 -11.65
CA PHE A 12 -45.21 93.08 -10.91
C PHE A 12 -45.77 91.97 -11.77
N ALA A 13 -44.97 90.92 -12.05
CA ALA A 13 -45.46 89.61 -12.46
C ALA A 13 -44.79 88.56 -11.59
N ALA A 14 -45.56 87.94 -10.69
CA ALA A 14 -45.13 86.82 -9.91
C ALA A 14 -45.07 85.55 -10.77
N VAL A 15 -43.88 85.07 -11.06
CA VAL A 15 -43.66 83.74 -11.65
C VAL A 15 -43.44 82.73 -10.53
N LEU A 16 -44.39 81.86 -10.32
CA LEU A 16 -44.32 80.69 -9.46
C LEU A 16 -43.36 79.66 -10.16
N THR A 17 -42.09 79.57 -9.79
CA THR A 17 -41.17 78.51 -10.17
C THR A 17 -41.41 77.28 -9.28
N THR A 18 -42.16 76.30 -9.77
CA THR A 18 -42.24 74.99 -9.17
C THR A 18 -40.87 74.30 -9.38
N LEU A 19 -40.10 74.16 -8.26
CA LEU A 19 -38.87 73.38 -8.18
C LEU A 19 -39.24 71.90 -8.19
N GLY A 20 -39.26 71.27 -9.37
CA GLY A 20 -39.43 69.82 -9.54
C GLY A 20 -38.22 69.11 -8.94
N LEU A 21 -38.40 68.41 -7.81
CA LEU A 21 -37.41 67.47 -7.25
C LEU A 21 -37.27 66.33 -8.26
N LEU A 22 -36.19 66.34 -9.09
CA LEU A 22 -35.76 65.16 -9.81
C LEU A 22 -35.15 64.19 -8.80
N VAL A 23 -35.96 63.23 -8.37
CA VAL A 23 -35.41 62.04 -7.67
C VAL A 23 -34.62 61.25 -8.74
N PRO A 24 -33.31 61.02 -8.60
CA PRO A 24 -32.61 60.17 -9.51
C PRO A 24 -33.20 58.75 -9.39
N MET A 25 -33.91 58.26 -10.37
CA MET A 25 -34.23 56.84 -10.52
C MET A 25 -32.89 56.11 -10.59
N GLY A 26 -32.56 55.43 -9.50
CA GLY A 26 -31.40 54.53 -9.44
C GLY A 26 -31.48 53.60 -10.66
N ALA A 27 -30.55 53.72 -11.55
CA ALA A 27 -30.40 52.78 -12.64
C ALA A 27 -30.14 51.40 -12.04
N THR A 28 -31.17 50.54 -12.00
CA THR A 28 -30.98 49.14 -11.70
C THR A 28 -30.11 48.54 -12.80
N ALA A 29 -28.88 48.16 -12.43
CA ALA A 29 -27.97 47.55 -13.38
C ALA A 29 -28.67 46.33 -14.07
N ALA A 30 -28.63 46.28 -15.40
CA ALA A 30 -29.27 45.18 -16.13
C ALA A 30 -28.70 43.83 -15.64
N PRO A 31 -29.55 42.82 -15.40
CA PRO A 31 -29.11 41.52 -14.97
C PRO A 31 -27.99 40.95 -15.84
N ALA A 32 -26.87 40.61 -15.26
CA ALA A 32 -25.66 40.22 -15.95
C ALA A 32 -25.40 38.70 -15.87
N LYS A 33 -24.44 38.19 -16.64
CA LYS A 33 -23.88 36.85 -16.47
C LYS A 33 -23.36 36.68 -15.04
N PRO A 34 -23.23 35.43 -14.52
CA PRO A 34 -22.70 35.22 -13.18
C PRO A 34 -21.27 35.75 -13.03
N GLY A 35 -20.96 36.35 -11.89
CA GLY A 35 -19.58 36.64 -11.49
C GLY A 35 -18.92 35.38 -10.97
N VAL A 36 -17.73 35.01 -11.49
CA VAL A 36 -17.07 33.75 -11.12
C VAL A 36 -15.62 34.01 -10.70
N THR A 37 -15.20 33.40 -9.61
CA THR A 37 -13.80 33.38 -9.18
C THR A 37 -13.40 31.97 -8.79
N THR A 38 -12.43 31.37 -9.47
CA THR A 38 -11.81 30.11 -9.05
C THR A 38 -10.98 30.35 -7.80
N GLY A 39 -11.31 29.68 -6.70
CA GLY A 39 -10.56 29.74 -5.43
C GLY A 39 -9.37 28.79 -5.41
N PRO A 40 -8.55 28.77 -4.35
CA PRO A 40 -7.47 27.79 -4.19
C PRO A 40 -8.07 26.41 -3.91
N ALA A 41 -7.39 25.35 -4.37
CA ALA A 41 -7.74 23.99 -3.96
C ALA A 41 -7.38 23.79 -2.47
N ALA A 42 -8.21 23.02 -1.76
CA ALA A 42 -8.06 22.71 -0.35
C ALA A 42 -8.05 21.20 -0.11
N ASN A 43 -7.67 20.73 1.09
CA ASN A 43 -7.66 19.33 1.50
C ASN A 43 -6.99 18.41 0.46
N ILE A 44 -5.85 18.87 -0.07
CA ILE A 44 -5.12 18.14 -1.10
C ILE A 44 -4.47 16.92 -0.46
N GLY A 45 -4.97 15.72 -0.83
CA GLY A 45 -4.43 14.43 -0.44
C GLY A 45 -3.60 13.79 -1.55
N GLN A 46 -3.35 12.48 -1.40
CA GLN A 46 -2.67 11.67 -2.42
C GLN A 46 -3.58 11.43 -3.65
N ASN A 47 -4.87 11.18 -3.39
CA ASN A 47 -5.84 10.78 -4.42
C ASN A 47 -7.09 11.67 -4.43
N SER A 48 -7.09 12.78 -3.69
CA SER A 48 -8.27 13.64 -3.53
C SER A 48 -7.88 15.09 -3.36
N ALA A 49 -8.84 15.98 -3.62
CA ALA A 49 -8.76 17.41 -3.30
C ALA A 49 -10.18 17.98 -3.16
N THR A 50 -10.29 19.19 -2.61
CA THR A 50 -11.51 20.00 -2.62
C THR A 50 -11.25 21.21 -3.51
N LEU A 51 -12.00 21.35 -4.60
CA LEU A 51 -11.99 22.54 -5.43
C LEU A 51 -12.89 23.59 -4.79
N THR A 52 -12.46 24.84 -4.74
CA THR A 52 -13.21 25.93 -4.12
C THR A 52 -13.37 27.13 -5.07
N GLY A 53 -14.35 27.95 -4.81
CA GLY A 53 -14.56 29.16 -5.59
C GLY A 53 -15.69 30.04 -5.04
N GLY A 54 -16.03 31.05 -5.79
CA GLY A 54 -17.14 31.93 -5.46
C GLY A 54 -17.90 32.36 -6.71
N VAL A 55 -19.23 32.30 -6.60
CA VAL A 55 -20.18 32.70 -7.65
C VAL A 55 -21.05 33.85 -7.12
N ASN A 56 -21.15 34.91 -7.88
CA ASN A 56 -22.23 35.89 -7.72
C ASN A 56 -23.29 35.63 -8.78
N PRO A 57 -24.51 35.24 -8.41
CA PRO A 57 -25.57 34.92 -9.36
C PRO A 57 -26.10 36.12 -10.16
N ASN A 58 -25.84 37.36 -9.72
CA ASN A 58 -26.34 38.60 -10.34
C ASN A 58 -27.88 38.56 -10.54
N GLU A 59 -28.59 38.28 -9.45
CA GLU A 59 -30.06 38.27 -9.35
C GLU A 59 -30.78 37.23 -10.24
N ARG A 60 -30.09 36.17 -10.64
CA ARG A 60 -30.69 35.11 -11.48
C ARG A 60 -30.33 33.71 -10.98
N GLU A 61 -31.26 32.79 -11.11
CA GLU A 61 -30.98 31.38 -10.87
C GLU A 61 -29.75 30.96 -11.67
N THR A 62 -28.74 30.46 -10.93
CA THR A 62 -27.42 30.18 -11.43
C THR A 62 -26.99 28.78 -10.99
N THR A 63 -26.45 28.02 -11.92
CA THR A 63 -25.81 26.74 -11.64
C THR A 63 -24.30 26.84 -11.81
N TYR A 64 -23.56 25.93 -11.18
CA TYR A 64 -22.11 25.88 -11.26
C TYR A 64 -21.59 24.45 -11.32
N PHE A 65 -20.38 24.32 -11.85
CA PHE A 65 -19.54 23.13 -11.77
C PHE A 65 -18.06 23.56 -11.88
N PHE A 66 -17.18 22.68 -11.46
CA PHE A 66 -15.74 22.80 -11.73
C PHE A 66 -15.39 21.91 -12.90
N GLU A 67 -14.53 22.38 -13.80
CA GLU A 67 -13.83 21.57 -14.77
C GLU A 67 -12.43 21.30 -14.26
N TYR A 68 -11.97 20.04 -14.35
CA TYR A 68 -10.60 19.68 -13.96
C TYR A 68 -10.02 18.57 -14.82
N GLY A 69 -8.68 18.47 -14.82
CA GLY A 69 -7.93 17.46 -15.57
C GLY A 69 -6.43 17.70 -15.48
N THR A 70 -5.63 16.84 -16.09
CA THR A 70 -4.16 16.97 -16.09
C THR A 70 -3.63 18.02 -17.07
N THR A 71 -4.50 18.58 -17.88
CA THR A 71 -4.20 19.66 -18.85
C THR A 71 -5.27 20.75 -18.81
N ARG A 72 -5.04 21.87 -19.48
CA ARG A 72 -6.05 22.95 -19.63
C ARG A 72 -7.24 22.60 -20.48
N SER A 73 -7.27 21.43 -21.12
CA SER A 73 -8.47 20.88 -21.76
C SER A 73 -9.45 20.28 -20.76
N TYR A 74 -9.04 20.12 -19.52
CA TYR A 74 -9.76 19.57 -18.37
C TYR A 74 -10.26 18.13 -18.61
N GLY A 75 -11.51 17.91 -18.95
CA GLY A 75 -12.08 16.61 -19.34
C GLY A 75 -13.11 16.05 -18.36
N VAL A 76 -13.11 16.50 -17.10
CA VAL A 76 -14.06 16.06 -16.06
C VAL A 76 -14.76 17.26 -15.45
N ARG A 77 -16.06 17.09 -15.11
CA ARG A 77 -16.90 18.09 -14.44
C ARG A 77 -17.36 17.57 -13.08
N VAL A 78 -17.47 18.50 -12.11
CA VAL A 78 -17.98 18.20 -10.77
C VAL A 78 -18.60 19.46 -10.14
N PRO A 79 -19.81 19.38 -9.51
CA PRO A 79 -20.71 18.24 -9.57
C PRO A 79 -21.31 18.00 -10.96
N GLU A 80 -21.76 16.79 -11.21
CA GLU A 80 -22.54 16.41 -12.38
C GLU A 80 -23.81 15.71 -11.89
N PRO A 81 -25.01 16.25 -12.15
CA PRO A 81 -25.31 17.50 -12.86
C PRO A 81 -24.85 18.75 -12.11
N PRO A 82 -24.74 19.92 -12.80
CA PRO A 82 -24.36 21.18 -12.17
C PRO A 82 -25.23 21.55 -10.97
N ALA A 83 -24.61 22.00 -9.88
CA ALA A 83 -25.32 22.37 -8.67
C ALA A 83 -25.84 23.80 -8.72
N SER A 84 -26.99 24.07 -8.10
CA SER A 84 -27.55 25.41 -7.98
C SER A 84 -26.88 26.21 -6.87
N VAL A 85 -26.64 27.52 -7.12
CA VAL A 85 -26.31 28.50 -6.08
C VAL A 85 -27.51 29.44 -5.81
N GLY A 86 -28.64 29.25 -6.49
CA GLY A 86 -29.82 30.08 -6.45
C GLY A 86 -29.64 31.44 -7.13
N ALA A 87 -30.57 32.38 -6.82
CA ALA A 87 -30.54 33.77 -7.25
C ALA A 87 -30.07 34.68 -6.12
N GLY A 88 -29.49 35.81 -6.43
CA GLY A 88 -29.06 36.81 -5.45
C GLY A 88 -27.94 37.67 -6.05
N ASN A 89 -27.56 38.74 -5.31
CA ASN A 89 -26.55 39.68 -5.78
C ASN A 89 -25.31 39.73 -4.87
N SER A 90 -25.10 38.66 -4.12
CA SER A 90 -23.90 38.50 -3.28
C SER A 90 -23.09 37.29 -3.69
N ARG A 91 -21.77 37.38 -3.53
CA ARG A 91 -20.88 36.26 -3.79
C ARG A 91 -21.12 35.11 -2.80
N ARG A 92 -21.40 33.94 -3.30
CA ARG A 92 -21.55 32.69 -2.53
C ARG A 92 -20.34 31.80 -2.74
N ALA A 93 -19.81 31.28 -1.64
CA ALA A 93 -18.74 30.30 -1.69
C ALA A 93 -19.31 28.95 -2.16
N VAL A 94 -18.56 28.29 -3.06
CA VAL A 94 -18.90 26.97 -3.60
C VAL A 94 -17.69 26.05 -3.48
N ALA A 95 -17.95 24.77 -3.31
CA ALA A 95 -16.90 23.77 -3.23
C ALA A 95 -17.37 22.42 -3.82
N ALA A 96 -16.43 21.63 -4.31
CA ALA A 96 -16.67 20.26 -4.75
C ALA A 96 -15.48 19.37 -4.39
N GLY A 97 -15.75 18.23 -3.74
CA GLY A 97 -14.76 17.18 -3.49
C GLY A 97 -14.50 16.37 -4.75
N ILE A 98 -13.24 16.07 -5.01
CA ILE A 98 -12.81 15.19 -6.10
C ILE A 98 -11.92 14.07 -5.56
N GLY A 99 -12.04 12.88 -6.15
CA GLY A 99 -11.28 11.69 -5.77
C GLY A 99 -10.77 10.91 -6.99
N GLY A 100 -10.05 9.80 -6.74
CA GLY A 100 -9.50 8.97 -7.81
C GLY A 100 -8.34 9.64 -8.57
N LEU A 101 -7.71 10.64 -7.97
CA LEU A 101 -6.59 11.37 -8.57
C LEU A 101 -5.30 10.54 -8.50
N ALA A 102 -4.43 10.71 -9.50
CA ALA A 102 -3.09 10.13 -9.48
C ALA A 102 -2.20 10.88 -8.46
N PRO A 103 -1.42 10.18 -7.61
CA PRO A 103 -0.48 10.82 -6.69
C PRO A 103 0.62 11.62 -7.42
N ALA A 104 1.16 12.62 -6.73
CA ALA A 104 2.24 13.49 -7.21
C ALA A 104 1.97 14.11 -8.61
N THR A 105 0.71 14.31 -8.96
CA THR A 105 0.27 14.78 -10.28
C THR A 105 -0.29 16.19 -10.17
N THR A 106 0.07 17.04 -11.13
CA THR A 106 -0.49 18.38 -11.25
C THR A 106 -1.79 18.35 -12.02
N TYR A 107 -2.82 18.97 -11.47
CA TYR A 107 -4.14 19.12 -12.06
C TYR A 107 -4.44 20.60 -12.32
N HIS A 108 -5.00 20.90 -13.47
CA HIS A 108 -5.64 22.16 -13.81
C HIS A 108 -7.11 22.13 -13.44
N TYR A 109 -7.66 23.24 -13.02
CA TYR A 109 -9.09 23.35 -12.76
C TYR A 109 -9.57 24.80 -12.86
N ARG A 110 -10.86 24.96 -13.12
CA ARG A 110 -11.56 26.26 -13.06
C ARG A 110 -13.00 26.07 -12.65
N LEU A 111 -13.57 27.11 -12.07
CA LEU A 111 -14.99 27.21 -11.80
C LEU A 111 -15.72 27.76 -13.01
N VAL A 112 -16.85 27.16 -13.34
CA VAL A 112 -17.77 27.60 -14.39
C VAL A 112 -19.14 27.81 -13.77
N ALA A 113 -19.82 28.90 -14.12
CA ALA A 113 -21.21 29.12 -13.70
C ALA A 113 -22.02 29.67 -14.87
N SER A 114 -23.30 29.32 -14.87
CA SER A 114 -24.23 29.67 -15.95
C SER A 114 -25.58 30.10 -15.40
N ASN A 115 -26.14 31.14 -15.99
CA ASN A 115 -27.51 31.59 -15.78
C ASN A 115 -28.21 31.88 -17.15
N ALA A 116 -29.46 32.36 -17.15
CA ALA A 116 -30.19 32.67 -18.35
C ALA A 116 -29.53 33.74 -19.26
N ARG A 117 -28.48 34.44 -18.79
CA ARG A 117 -27.70 35.40 -19.58
C ARG A 117 -26.43 34.80 -20.18
N GLY A 118 -26.09 33.60 -19.81
CA GLY A 118 -24.96 32.84 -20.37
C GLY A 118 -23.98 32.34 -19.32
N GLU A 119 -22.89 31.80 -19.80
CA GLU A 119 -21.83 31.16 -19.03
C GLU A 119 -20.66 32.13 -18.75
N THR A 120 -20.07 32.01 -17.57
CA THR A 120 -18.81 32.67 -17.20
C THR A 120 -17.84 31.60 -16.65
N ARG A 121 -16.59 31.71 -17.09
CA ARG A 121 -15.49 30.83 -16.67
C ARG A 121 -14.52 31.61 -15.82
N GLY A 122 -14.16 31.06 -14.67
CA GLY A 122 -13.11 31.60 -13.83
C GLY A 122 -11.73 31.29 -14.38
N ALA A 123 -10.70 31.91 -13.79
CA ALA A 123 -9.32 31.69 -14.18
C ALA A 123 -8.89 30.22 -13.95
N ASP A 124 -8.01 29.72 -14.83
CA ASP A 124 -7.34 28.43 -14.63
C ASP A 124 -6.45 28.50 -13.37
N ARG A 125 -6.52 27.48 -12.55
CA ARG A 125 -5.65 27.28 -11.39
C ARG A 125 -5.12 25.86 -11.41
N THR A 126 -4.04 25.63 -10.67
CA THR A 126 -3.44 24.31 -10.52
C THR A 126 -3.30 23.95 -9.05
N PHE A 127 -3.31 22.64 -8.79
CA PHE A 127 -2.83 22.05 -7.55
C PHE A 127 -2.03 20.79 -7.89
N ARG A 128 -1.23 20.31 -6.94
CA ARG A 128 -0.49 19.07 -7.07
C ARG A 128 -0.87 18.14 -5.92
N THR A 129 -1.30 16.91 -6.25
CA THR A 129 -1.56 15.86 -5.27
C THR A 129 -0.31 15.47 -4.50
N GLN A 130 -0.47 15.03 -3.26
CA GLN A 130 0.64 14.57 -2.43
C GLN A 130 1.28 13.31 -3.00
N ARG A 131 2.55 13.10 -2.66
CA ARG A 131 3.25 11.84 -2.98
C ARG A 131 2.72 10.72 -2.10
N GLN A 132 2.60 9.52 -2.67
CA GLN A 132 2.39 8.30 -1.89
C GLN A 132 3.71 7.90 -1.23
N PRO A 133 3.74 7.63 0.09
CA PRO A 133 4.93 7.15 0.78
C PRO A 133 5.48 5.86 0.17
N LEU A 134 6.79 5.70 0.24
CA LEU A 134 7.42 4.45 -0.16
C LEU A 134 7.19 3.38 0.90
N GLY A 135 6.87 2.17 0.47
CA GLY A 135 6.71 0.99 1.32
C GLY A 135 7.28 -0.24 0.64
N LEU A 136 7.91 -1.13 1.41
CA LEU A 136 8.50 -2.37 0.91
C LEU A 136 7.72 -3.59 1.39
N THR A 137 7.49 -4.54 0.49
CA THR A 137 7.08 -5.92 0.82
C THR A 137 8.25 -6.87 0.62
N LEU A 138 8.23 -8.03 1.28
CA LEU A 138 9.25 -9.07 1.11
C LEU A 138 8.65 -10.44 1.33
N ALA A 139 9.08 -11.41 0.53
CA ALA A 139 8.72 -12.82 0.65
C ALA A 139 9.90 -13.70 0.19
N ALA A 140 9.84 -14.99 0.49
CA ALA A 140 10.81 -15.99 0.07
C ALA A 140 10.12 -17.26 -0.45
N SER A 141 10.61 -17.81 -1.56
CA SER A 141 10.10 -19.07 -2.10
C SER A 141 11.20 -19.82 -2.86
N PRO A 142 11.37 -21.14 -2.61
CA PRO A 142 10.72 -21.92 -1.56
C PRO A 142 11.20 -21.55 -0.14
N ASN A 143 10.35 -21.77 0.85
CA ASN A 143 10.65 -21.60 2.27
C ASN A 143 9.78 -22.57 3.09
N PRO A 144 10.37 -23.50 3.91
CA PRO A 144 11.80 -23.67 4.13
C PRO A 144 12.52 -24.32 2.94
N VAL A 145 13.86 -24.31 3.00
CA VAL A 145 14.73 -25.03 2.04
C VAL A 145 15.44 -26.20 2.71
N GLY A 146 15.99 -27.12 1.93
CA GLY A 146 16.97 -28.09 2.44
C GLY A 146 18.32 -27.44 2.75
N PRO A 147 19.23 -28.13 3.46
CA PRO A 147 20.56 -27.62 3.76
C PRO A 147 21.34 -27.28 2.47
N GLY A 148 21.85 -26.06 2.39
CA GLY A 148 22.46 -25.54 1.16
C GLY A 148 21.49 -25.32 0.01
N GLY A 149 20.19 -25.34 0.28
CA GLY A 149 19.14 -25.18 -0.72
C GLY A 149 19.05 -23.74 -1.25
N ARG A 150 18.36 -23.59 -2.36
CA ARG A 150 18.17 -22.32 -3.07
C ARG A 150 16.80 -21.74 -2.74
N THR A 151 16.72 -20.41 -2.67
CA THR A 151 15.46 -19.67 -2.58
C THR A 151 15.56 -18.38 -3.39
N VAL A 152 14.43 -17.76 -3.62
CA VAL A 152 14.38 -16.40 -4.18
C VAL A 152 13.71 -15.50 -3.14
N ILE A 153 14.39 -14.42 -2.79
CA ILE A 153 13.84 -13.33 -2.00
C ILE A 153 13.25 -12.32 -2.99
N PHE A 154 11.98 -12.00 -2.88
CA PHE A 154 11.32 -11.11 -3.83
C PHE A 154 10.30 -10.21 -3.12
N GLY A 155 9.95 -9.12 -3.76
CA GLY A 155 9.00 -8.16 -3.22
C GLY A 155 8.72 -7.01 -4.15
N THR A 156 8.07 -5.99 -3.60
CA THR A 156 7.75 -4.76 -4.33
C THR A 156 8.03 -3.54 -3.47
N LEU A 157 8.57 -2.52 -4.07
CA LEU A 157 8.57 -1.15 -3.55
C LEU A 157 7.32 -0.46 -4.09
N SER A 158 6.43 -0.04 -3.23
CA SER A 158 5.23 0.75 -3.56
C SER A 158 5.49 2.23 -3.33
N GLY A 159 4.57 3.08 -3.81
CA GLY A 159 4.64 4.52 -3.60
C GLY A 159 5.09 5.30 -4.84
N THR A 160 5.13 6.61 -4.70
CA THR A 160 5.44 7.48 -5.84
C THR A 160 6.92 7.43 -6.22
N GLY A 161 7.20 7.06 -7.47
CA GLY A 161 8.56 6.94 -8.00
C GLY A 161 9.28 5.71 -7.44
N ASN A 162 8.59 4.58 -7.37
CA ASN A 162 9.08 3.28 -6.91
C ASN A 162 9.98 2.55 -7.93
N GLY A 163 9.88 2.88 -9.21
CA GLY A 163 10.73 2.28 -10.25
C GLY A 163 12.13 2.90 -10.31
N GLY A 164 13.13 2.10 -10.66
CA GLY A 164 14.54 2.51 -10.78
C GLY A 164 15.20 2.94 -9.45
N ARG A 165 14.67 2.50 -8.30
CA ARG A 165 15.21 2.81 -6.99
C ARG A 165 16.30 1.85 -6.59
N GLN A 166 17.38 2.39 -6.02
CA GLN A 166 18.43 1.59 -5.43
C GLN A 166 17.95 0.87 -4.19
N ILE A 167 18.13 -0.44 -4.16
CA ILE A 167 17.83 -1.32 -3.03
C ILE A 167 19.01 -2.24 -2.76
N VAL A 168 19.14 -2.68 -1.50
CA VAL A 168 20.16 -3.65 -1.06
C VAL A 168 19.48 -4.73 -0.24
N LEU A 169 19.76 -5.98 -0.55
CA LEU A 169 19.40 -7.11 0.29
C LEU A 169 20.38 -7.22 1.44
N GLN A 170 19.86 -7.35 2.65
CA GLN A 170 20.64 -7.63 3.85
C GLN A 170 20.25 -8.97 4.42
N SER A 171 21.22 -9.69 5.00
CA SER A 171 21.01 -10.96 5.69
C SER A 171 21.57 -10.93 7.10
N ASN A 172 20.95 -11.71 7.99
CA ASN A 172 21.42 -11.95 9.34
C ASN A 172 21.23 -13.45 9.62
N PRO A 173 22.28 -14.29 9.39
CA PRO A 173 22.21 -15.73 9.66
C PRO A 173 22.18 -16.02 11.16
N PHE A 174 21.63 -17.17 11.52
CA PHE A 174 21.71 -17.68 12.89
C PHE A 174 23.20 -17.71 13.38
N PRO A 175 23.51 -17.32 14.61
CA PRO A 175 22.63 -17.02 15.76
C PRO A 175 22.14 -15.56 15.84
N TYR A 176 22.11 -14.81 14.75
CA TYR A 176 21.57 -13.44 14.63
C TYR A 176 22.35 -12.37 15.43
N THR A 177 23.54 -12.69 15.91
CA THR A 177 24.31 -11.81 16.82
C THR A 177 25.10 -10.72 16.10
N GLN A 178 25.35 -10.87 14.80
CA GLN A 178 26.12 -9.91 14.03
C GLN A 178 25.28 -8.80 13.38
N GLY A 179 23.94 -8.89 13.53
CA GLY A 179 23.01 -7.99 12.88
C GLY A 179 22.97 -8.17 11.37
N PHE A 180 22.24 -7.28 10.72
CA PHE A 180 22.06 -7.32 9.27
C PHE A 180 23.28 -6.79 8.52
N GLN A 181 23.86 -7.61 7.65
CA GLN A 181 24.96 -7.28 6.77
C GLN A 181 24.48 -7.29 5.31
N ASN A 182 25.10 -6.50 4.44
CA ASN A 182 24.77 -6.52 3.00
C ASN A 182 25.04 -7.91 2.42
N ALA A 183 24.04 -8.48 1.78
CA ALA A 183 24.08 -9.80 1.15
C ALA A 183 24.05 -9.70 -0.39
N SER A 184 23.87 -8.50 -0.93
CA SER A 184 23.94 -8.20 -2.36
C SER A 184 24.63 -6.87 -2.62
N ASP A 185 25.07 -6.67 -3.86
CA ASP A 185 25.34 -5.34 -4.39
C ASP A 185 24.05 -4.51 -4.49
N VAL A 186 24.21 -3.26 -4.88
CA VAL A 186 23.07 -2.37 -5.12
C VAL A 186 22.30 -2.87 -6.36
N HIS A 187 21.02 -3.12 -6.21
CA HIS A 187 20.08 -3.45 -7.27
C HIS A 187 19.12 -2.27 -7.53
N LEU A 188 18.57 -2.22 -8.75
CA LEU A 188 17.50 -1.28 -9.08
C LEU A 188 16.16 -2.02 -9.10
N THR A 189 15.11 -1.39 -8.56
CA THR A 189 13.74 -1.89 -8.75
C THR A 189 13.33 -1.78 -10.22
N ASN A 190 12.50 -2.69 -10.69
CA ASN A 190 11.87 -2.61 -12.00
C ASN A 190 10.96 -1.36 -12.11
N GLY A 191 10.47 -1.05 -13.30
CA GLY A 191 9.59 0.11 -13.53
C GLY A 191 8.30 0.11 -12.69
N ASP A 192 7.79 -1.08 -12.35
CA ASP A 192 6.63 -1.30 -11.47
C ASP A 192 6.98 -1.37 -9.98
N GLY A 193 8.27 -1.23 -9.63
CA GLY A 193 8.78 -1.35 -8.26
C GLY A 193 9.10 -2.78 -7.81
N SER A 194 8.87 -3.80 -8.63
CA SER A 194 9.19 -5.19 -8.28
C SER A 194 10.71 -5.44 -8.25
N PHE A 195 11.13 -6.44 -7.48
CA PHE A 195 12.51 -6.89 -7.40
C PHE A 195 12.63 -8.35 -6.98
N SER A 196 13.78 -8.98 -7.28
CA SER A 196 14.09 -10.34 -6.84
C SER A 196 15.58 -10.54 -6.67
N PHE A 197 15.95 -11.35 -5.65
CA PHE A 197 17.33 -11.74 -5.34
C PHE A 197 17.40 -13.27 -5.27
N PRO A 198 18.05 -13.96 -6.23
CA PRO A 198 18.28 -15.38 -6.14
C PRO A 198 19.36 -15.69 -5.10
N ILE A 199 19.02 -16.50 -4.12
CA ILE A 199 19.95 -16.99 -3.08
C ILE A 199 20.34 -18.42 -3.44
N LEU A 200 21.61 -18.63 -3.74
CA LEU A 200 22.10 -19.89 -4.29
C LEU A 200 22.32 -20.98 -3.22
N SER A 201 22.51 -20.58 -1.95
CA SER A 201 22.74 -21.52 -0.85
C SER A 201 22.34 -20.89 0.48
N VAL A 202 21.48 -21.57 1.23
CA VAL A 202 21.13 -21.21 2.62
C VAL A 202 21.51 -22.38 3.50
N ALA A 203 22.53 -22.19 4.35
CA ALA A 203 23.08 -23.24 5.23
C ALA A 203 22.38 -23.33 6.57
N LEU A 204 21.97 -22.17 7.13
CA LEU A 204 21.33 -22.00 8.43
C LEU A 204 20.10 -21.12 8.29
N ASN A 205 19.20 -21.19 9.26
CA ASN A 205 18.08 -20.24 9.34
C ASN A 205 18.63 -18.82 9.22
N THR A 206 18.12 -18.08 8.26
CA THR A 206 18.64 -16.75 7.92
C THR A 206 17.50 -15.75 7.77
N GLN A 207 17.64 -14.64 8.46
CA GLN A 207 16.75 -13.48 8.31
C GLN A 207 17.23 -12.62 7.14
N TYR A 208 16.27 -12.14 6.35
CA TYR A 208 16.51 -11.23 5.23
C TYR A 208 15.64 -9.99 5.35
N ARG A 209 16.18 -8.85 4.94
CA ARG A 209 15.41 -7.62 4.71
C ARG A 209 15.99 -6.86 3.51
N VAL A 210 15.20 -5.99 2.93
CA VAL A 210 15.62 -5.06 1.88
C VAL A 210 15.56 -3.64 2.43
N VAL A 211 16.56 -2.84 2.12
CA VAL A 211 16.66 -1.43 2.52
C VAL A 211 16.92 -0.55 1.31
N LEU A 212 16.49 0.71 1.40
CA LEU A 212 16.88 1.76 0.45
C LEU A 212 18.13 2.48 1.01
N PRO A 213 19.31 2.38 0.37
CA PRO A 213 20.54 3.00 0.89
C PRO A 213 20.41 4.51 1.10
N ASN A 214 19.71 5.20 0.19
CA ASN A 214 19.52 6.64 0.22
C ASN A 214 18.34 7.12 1.08
N VAL A 215 17.53 6.20 1.61
CA VAL A 215 16.39 6.46 2.51
C VAL A 215 16.32 5.34 3.55
N PRO A 216 17.26 5.29 4.53
CA PRO A 216 17.41 4.16 5.46
C PRO A 216 16.18 3.86 6.32
N THR A 217 15.27 4.83 6.47
CA THR A 217 14.00 4.65 7.17
C THR A 217 13.01 3.77 6.40
N VAL A 218 13.19 3.57 5.08
CA VAL A 218 12.38 2.69 4.25
C VAL A 218 13.07 1.33 4.18
N GLN A 219 12.53 0.39 4.94
CA GLN A 219 12.99 -0.99 4.97
C GLN A 219 11.81 -1.96 4.93
N SER A 220 12.05 -3.16 4.43
CA SER A 220 11.03 -4.20 4.37
C SER A 220 10.78 -4.83 5.76
N PRO A 221 9.65 -5.53 5.94
CA PRO A 221 9.54 -6.55 6.97
C PRO A 221 10.68 -7.57 6.85
N ILE A 222 11.05 -8.20 7.98
CA ILE A 222 12.03 -9.28 8.01
C ILE A 222 11.34 -10.57 7.53
N VAL A 223 11.99 -11.27 6.60
CA VAL A 223 11.60 -12.61 6.17
C VAL A 223 12.65 -13.60 6.64
N SER A 224 12.24 -14.60 7.41
CA SER A 224 13.12 -15.70 7.84
C SER A 224 13.01 -16.86 6.87
N VAL A 225 14.13 -17.25 6.28
CA VAL A 225 14.24 -18.47 5.46
C VAL A 225 14.72 -19.59 6.37
N GLY A 226 13.86 -20.58 6.58
CA GLY A 226 14.17 -21.76 7.38
C GLY A 226 14.93 -22.80 6.59
N VAL A 227 15.87 -23.49 7.24
CA VAL A 227 16.58 -24.65 6.69
C VAL A 227 16.10 -25.92 7.39
N ALA A 228 15.48 -26.82 6.64
CA ALA A 228 14.93 -28.07 7.13
C ALA A 228 15.93 -29.22 6.94
N PRO A 229 16.43 -29.86 7.99
CA PRO A 229 17.35 -31.00 7.86
C PRO A 229 16.72 -32.15 7.08
N VAL A 230 17.52 -32.90 6.35
CA VAL A 230 17.05 -34.11 5.67
C VAL A 230 16.96 -35.25 6.67
N VAL A 231 15.77 -35.81 6.84
CA VAL A 231 15.51 -36.93 7.75
C VAL A 231 15.24 -38.20 6.96
N GLY A 232 16.20 -39.12 7.01
CA GLY A 232 16.04 -40.45 6.40
C GLY A 232 15.26 -41.39 7.32
N VAL A 233 14.45 -42.30 6.74
CA VAL A 233 13.75 -43.36 7.47
C VAL A 233 13.89 -44.72 6.80
N LYS A 234 14.27 -45.73 7.61
CA LYS A 234 14.19 -47.17 7.29
C LYS A 234 13.42 -47.85 8.45
N ALA A 235 12.47 -48.72 8.11
CA ALA A 235 11.74 -49.48 9.07
C ALA A 235 11.87 -51.00 8.72
N LYS A 236 12.55 -51.78 9.58
CA LYS A 236 12.75 -53.23 9.40
C LYS A 236 12.00 -53.97 10.49
N ARG A 237 11.19 -54.99 10.07
CA ARG A 237 10.59 -55.89 11.05
C ARG A 237 11.69 -56.74 11.70
N VAL A 238 11.74 -56.73 13.03
CA VAL A 238 12.73 -57.44 13.83
C VAL A 238 12.18 -58.84 14.21
N ARG A 239 10.93 -58.87 14.68
CA ARG A 239 10.25 -60.15 15.00
C ARG A 239 8.72 -60.00 15.02
N ARG A 240 8.02 -61.08 14.84
CA ARG A 240 6.56 -61.20 15.12
C ARG A 240 6.35 -61.48 16.58
N THR A 241 5.22 -61.05 17.11
CA THR A 241 4.77 -61.33 18.46
C THR A 241 3.30 -61.74 18.41
N ALA A 242 2.78 -62.42 19.45
CA ALA A 242 1.37 -62.81 19.52
C ALA A 242 0.41 -61.61 19.37
N ARG A 243 0.81 -60.40 19.74
CA ARG A 243 -0.02 -59.20 19.70
C ARG A 243 0.54 -58.15 18.76
N GLY A 244 1.16 -58.53 17.60
CA GLY A 244 1.70 -57.58 16.62
C GLY A 244 3.12 -57.89 16.14
N ALA A 245 3.88 -56.90 15.81
CA ALA A 245 5.28 -57.01 15.35
C ALA A 245 6.14 -55.92 15.95
N ILE A 246 7.44 -56.21 16.17
CA ILE A 246 8.44 -55.23 16.55
C ILE A 246 9.13 -54.74 15.29
N TYR A 247 9.05 -53.46 15.04
CA TYR A 247 9.77 -52.77 13.98
C TYR A 247 10.90 -51.91 14.53
N ARG A 248 12.04 -51.96 13.88
CA ARG A 248 13.16 -51.07 14.15
C ARG A 248 13.13 -49.92 13.14
N PHE A 249 12.85 -48.74 13.62
CA PHE A 249 13.01 -47.48 12.87
C PHE A 249 14.43 -46.99 13.03
N SER A 250 15.06 -46.57 11.94
CA SER A 250 16.42 -46.03 11.93
C SER A 250 16.60 -45.07 10.77
N GLY A 251 17.50 -44.10 10.90
CA GLY A 251 17.78 -43.14 9.86
C GLY A 251 18.93 -42.20 10.24
N ARG A 252 19.11 -41.19 9.41
CA ARG A 252 20.08 -40.11 9.61
C ARG A 252 19.35 -38.79 9.59
N VAL A 253 19.90 -37.82 10.31
CA VAL A 253 19.59 -36.39 10.22
C VAL A 253 20.81 -35.72 9.59
N THR A 254 20.63 -35.00 8.51
CA THR A 254 21.68 -34.32 7.75
C THR A 254 21.31 -32.86 7.55
N PRO A 255 22.19 -31.90 7.94
CA PRO A 255 23.51 -32.04 8.52
C PRO A 255 23.50 -32.71 9.88
N ALA A 256 24.69 -32.89 10.50
CA ALA A 256 24.80 -33.49 11.81
C ALA A 256 24.14 -32.59 12.86
N HIS A 257 23.15 -33.15 13.57
CA HIS A 257 22.42 -32.49 14.66
C HIS A 257 22.24 -33.47 15.79
N ASP A 258 23.25 -33.52 16.65
CA ASP A 258 23.22 -34.41 17.83
C ASP A 258 22.20 -33.83 18.83
N GLY A 259 21.45 -34.72 19.48
CA GLY A 259 20.40 -34.29 20.38
C GLY A 259 19.05 -34.02 19.73
N THR A 260 18.96 -33.95 18.40
CA THR A 260 17.67 -33.76 17.71
C THR A 260 16.62 -34.72 18.23
N GLN A 261 15.49 -34.21 18.62
CA GLN A 261 14.33 -34.99 19.07
C GLN A 261 13.68 -35.69 17.88
N ILE A 262 13.60 -37.00 17.94
CA ILE A 262 13.03 -37.85 16.90
C ILE A 262 11.70 -38.43 17.39
N ALA A 263 10.61 -38.09 16.73
CA ALA A 263 9.30 -38.65 16.97
C ALA A 263 8.89 -39.57 15.82
N ILE A 264 8.59 -40.85 16.17
CA ILE A 264 7.98 -41.78 15.21
C ILE A 264 6.47 -41.55 15.25
N GLN A 265 5.92 -41.14 14.12
CA GLN A 265 4.53 -40.76 13.98
C GLN A 265 3.77 -41.79 13.10
N ARG A 266 2.53 -42.01 13.43
CA ARG A 266 1.60 -42.81 12.67
C ARG A 266 0.44 -41.97 12.20
N LEU A 267 0.04 -42.11 10.92
CA LEU A 267 -1.16 -41.48 10.39
C LEU A 267 -2.42 -42.19 10.95
N ARG A 268 -3.31 -41.44 11.62
CA ARG A 268 -4.60 -41.87 12.16
C ARG A 268 -5.61 -40.78 11.86
N ASP A 269 -6.72 -41.16 11.24
CA ASP A 269 -7.85 -40.25 10.98
C ASP A 269 -7.42 -38.89 10.39
N GLY A 270 -6.51 -38.94 9.42
CA GLY A 270 -5.96 -37.74 8.77
C GLY A 270 -4.84 -36.99 9.55
N ALA A 271 -4.61 -37.34 10.83
CA ALA A 271 -3.64 -36.67 11.69
C ALA A 271 -2.40 -37.54 11.97
N TRP A 272 -1.24 -36.89 12.15
CA TRP A 272 0.00 -37.54 12.54
C TRP A 272 0.15 -37.59 14.05
N VAL A 273 0.06 -38.82 14.63
CA VAL A 273 0.15 -39.04 16.06
C VAL A 273 1.50 -39.65 16.41
N THR A 274 2.22 -39.06 17.34
CA THR A 274 3.46 -39.62 17.88
C THR A 274 3.20 -40.87 18.70
N ILE A 275 3.87 -41.94 18.32
CA ILE A 275 3.76 -43.25 18.99
C ILE A 275 5.01 -43.67 19.76
N SER A 276 6.13 -43.06 19.50
CA SER A 276 7.40 -43.31 20.21
C SER A 276 8.41 -42.19 19.91
N GLY A 277 9.30 -41.90 20.83
CA GLY A 277 10.38 -40.92 20.69
C GLY A 277 11.78 -41.50 20.94
N THR A 278 12.79 -40.82 20.45
CA THR A 278 14.22 -41.05 20.74
C THR A 278 14.99 -39.78 20.35
N ILE A 279 16.28 -39.76 20.55
CA ILE A 279 17.17 -38.67 20.13
C ILE A 279 18.15 -39.17 19.06
N ALA A 280 18.58 -38.30 18.20
CA ALA A 280 19.67 -38.52 17.27
C ALA A 280 20.99 -38.39 18.00
N LYS A 281 21.93 -39.30 17.70
CA LYS A 281 23.26 -39.34 18.32
C LYS A 281 24.34 -39.16 17.28
N HIS A 282 25.49 -38.72 17.70
CA HIS A 282 26.64 -38.52 16.83
C HIS A 282 26.93 -39.72 15.94
N ARG A 283 27.25 -39.48 14.70
CA ARG A 283 27.77 -40.46 13.75
C ARG A 283 29.02 -39.96 13.04
N SER A 284 28.99 -38.74 12.54
CA SER A 284 30.08 -38.08 11.82
C SER A 284 29.78 -36.57 11.76
N SER A 285 30.75 -35.78 11.34
CA SER A 285 30.56 -34.35 11.07
C SER A 285 29.42 -34.01 10.08
N LYS A 286 29.02 -34.98 9.27
CA LYS A 286 27.98 -34.76 8.22
C LYS A 286 26.59 -35.25 8.60
N ALA A 287 26.44 -36.09 9.63
CA ALA A 287 25.14 -36.65 9.98
C ALA A 287 25.06 -37.24 11.38
N SER A 288 23.99 -37.02 12.06
CA SER A 288 23.57 -37.74 13.27
C SER A 288 22.71 -38.97 12.90
N ARG A 289 22.62 -39.94 13.77
CA ARG A 289 21.89 -41.20 13.56
C ARG A 289 20.92 -41.48 14.70
N TYR A 290 19.75 -41.96 14.34
CA TYR A 290 18.79 -42.48 15.31
C TYR A 290 18.44 -43.95 15.06
N ARG A 291 18.01 -44.66 16.13
CA ARG A 291 17.51 -46.03 16.11
C ARG A 291 16.50 -46.21 17.23
N LYS A 292 15.32 -46.71 16.92
CA LYS A 292 14.28 -47.03 17.93
C LYS A 292 13.50 -48.25 17.51
N SER A 293 13.29 -49.17 18.44
CA SER A 293 12.40 -50.32 18.26
C SER A 293 11.03 -50.01 18.85
N VAL A 294 9.97 -50.30 18.07
CA VAL A 294 8.59 -49.97 18.42
C VAL A 294 7.71 -51.21 18.20
N ARG A 295 6.90 -51.57 19.17
CA ARG A 295 5.89 -52.63 19.02
C ARG A 295 4.67 -52.05 18.33
N LEU A 296 4.32 -52.56 17.16
CA LEU A 296 3.14 -52.18 16.39
C LEU A 296 2.08 -53.27 16.50
N ARG A 297 0.90 -52.90 16.96
CA ARG A 297 -0.27 -53.84 17.05
C ARG A 297 -1.05 -53.88 15.72
N ARG A 298 -1.03 -52.80 14.95
CA ARG A 298 -1.70 -52.64 13.63
C ARG A 298 -0.76 -52.02 12.64
N GLY A 299 -0.88 -52.36 11.37
CA GLY A 299 -0.18 -51.73 10.27
C GLY A 299 -0.66 -50.29 10.02
N GLY A 300 -0.07 -49.64 9.06
CA GLY A 300 -0.43 -48.26 8.70
C GLY A 300 0.72 -47.48 8.03
N THR A 301 0.49 -46.20 7.89
CA THR A 301 1.48 -45.25 7.35
C THR A 301 2.22 -44.56 8.50
N PHE A 302 3.53 -44.50 8.39
CA PHE A 302 4.41 -43.92 9.42
C PHE A 302 5.37 -42.92 8.79
N ARG A 303 5.78 -41.93 9.56
CA ARG A 303 6.88 -41.01 9.25
C ARG A 303 7.71 -40.75 10.50
N VAL A 304 8.85 -40.14 10.30
CA VAL A 304 9.68 -39.66 11.38
C VAL A 304 9.70 -38.13 11.34
N PHE A 305 9.39 -37.52 12.45
CA PHE A 305 9.53 -36.10 12.69
C PHE A 305 10.83 -35.84 13.46
N ALA A 306 11.55 -34.81 13.06
CA ALA A 306 12.77 -34.34 13.72
C ALA A 306 12.57 -32.89 14.15
N GLY A 307 12.59 -32.66 15.47
CA GLY A 307 12.53 -31.36 16.09
C GLY A 307 13.95 -30.89 16.44
N THR A 308 14.38 -29.80 15.84
CA THR A 308 15.63 -29.13 16.21
C THR A 308 15.27 -28.00 17.18
N ASN A 309 15.93 -27.92 18.33
CA ASN A 309 15.62 -26.95 19.39
C ASN A 309 16.74 -25.88 19.52
N ASP A 310 17.66 -25.85 18.60
CA ASP A 310 18.85 -25.00 18.61
C ASP A 310 18.69 -23.68 17.86
N GLY A 311 17.61 -23.56 17.06
CA GLY A 311 17.27 -22.33 16.31
C GLY A 311 18.01 -22.16 14.99
N ASP A 312 19.03 -22.98 14.70
CA ASP A 312 19.81 -22.90 13.45
C ASP A 312 19.11 -23.58 12.27
N HIS A 313 18.18 -24.52 12.55
CA HIS A 313 17.35 -25.23 11.57
C HIS A 313 15.88 -25.27 12.01
N VAL A 314 14.97 -25.47 11.07
CA VAL A 314 13.56 -25.70 11.36
C VAL A 314 13.24 -27.19 11.46
N GLU A 315 12.08 -27.51 12.00
CA GLU A 315 11.56 -28.87 12.08
C GLU A 315 11.48 -29.52 10.70
N SER A 316 11.64 -30.87 10.66
CA SER A 316 11.61 -31.60 9.41
C SER A 316 10.91 -32.96 9.56
N VAL A 317 10.45 -33.50 8.45
CA VAL A 317 9.81 -34.82 8.40
C VAL A 317 10.46 -35.71 7.33
N SER A 318 10.53 -37.00 7.61
CA SER A 318 10.93 -37.99 6.62
C SER A 318 9.83 -38.23 5.59
N ARG A 319 10.19 -38.90 4.49
CA ARG A 319 9.19 -39.57 3.67
C ARG A 319 8.35 -40.57 4.50
N SER A 320 7.12 -40.82 4.06
CA SER A 320 6.26 -41.82 4.68
C SER A 320 6.66 -43.24 4.28
N VAL A 321 6.47 -44.20 5.22
CA VAL A 321 6.62 -45.63 5.00
C VAL A 321 5.35 -46.41 5.38
N LYS A 322 4.90 -47.32 4.53
CA LYS A 322 3.73 -48.15 4.81
C LYS A 322 4.17 -49.51 5.37
N LEU A 323 3.69 -49.90 6.53
CA LEU A 323 4.08 -51.12 7.24
C LEU A 323 2.87 -52.05 7.43
N ARG A 324 3.10 -53.35 7.28
CA ARG A 324 2.12 -54.40 7.52
C ARG A 324 2.53 -55.20 8.77
N VAL A 325 1.59 -55.50 9.63
CA VAL A 325 1.84 -56.22 10.91
C VAL A 325 1.50 -57.69 10.81
N ARG A 326 0.66 -58.05 9.84
CA ARG A 326 0.33 -59.46 9.54
C ARG A 326 1.34 -60.08 8.57
#